data_ba77bd60e04f3319527cf0304d61eddf
#
_entry.id   ba77bd60e04f3319527cf0304d61eddf
#
_cell.length_a   1.000
_cell.length_b   1.000
_cell.length_c   1.000
_cell.angle_alpha   90.00
_cell.angle_beta   90.00
_cell.angle_gamma   90.00
#
_symmetry.space_group_name_H-M   'P 1'
#
loop_
_entity.id
_entity.type
_entity.pdbx_description
1 polymer ?
#
loop_
_entity_poly.entity_id
_entity_poly.type
_entity_poly.pdbx_seq_one_letter_code
_entity_poly.pdbx_strand_id
1 'polypeptide(L)'
;LGSLMKLMVMDGQGGGIGAAIIKGIRSTIGLDIEILALGTNSIATSRMMKAGANKGGTGENAIIQTSLTVDIITGPLAILMANSMMGEVTAPMASAVTSSPAKKILIPLTQEKVRIVGVSSEPLPHLVNQVAQILMEMQ
;
A
#
# COMPACT_ATOMS: atom_id res chain seq x y z
N LEU A 1 -23.26 -5.95 13.84
CA LEU A 1 -22.60 -4.90 13.08
C LEU A 1 -21.19 -5.37 12.71
N GLY A 2 -20.86 -5.29 11.45
CA GLY A 2 -19.54 -5.70 10.97
C GLY A 2 -18.45 -4.73 11.36
N SER A 3 -17.22 -5.23 11.41
CA SER A 3 -16.03 -4.41 11.51
C SER A 3 -15.80 -3.66 10.21
N LEU A 4 -15.07 -2.57 10.27
CA LEU A 4 -14.60 -1.89 9.09
C LEU A 4 -13.65 -2.80 8.31
N MET A 5 -13.63 -2.67 6.99
CA MET A 5 -12.62 -3.28 6.13
C MET A 5 -11.25 -2.77 6.56
N LYS A 6 -10.28 -3.66 6.65
CA LYS A 6 -8.90 -3.33 7.02
C LYS A 6 -8.01 -3.30 5.79
N LEU A 7 -7.43 -2.14 5.54
CA LEU A 7 -6.54 -1.90 4.43
C LEU A 7 -5.12 -1.64 4.94
N MET A 8 -4.17 -2.43 4.47
CA MET A 8 -2.75 -2.14 4.67
C MET A 8 -2.23 -1.37 3.47
N VAL A 9 -1.64 -0.20 3.72
CA VAL A 9 -0.93 0.56 2.70
C VAL A 9 0.56 0.42 3.00
N MET A 10 1.29 -0.20 2.10
CA MET A 10 2.73 -0.40 2.25
C MET A 10 3.49 0.46 1.25
N ASP A 11 4.53 1.12 1.73
CA ASP A 11 5.43 1.91 0.90
C ASP A 11 6.81 1.98 1.56
N GLY A 12 7.75 2.56 0.86
CA GLY A 12 9.12 2.76 1.34
C GLY A 12 9.68 4.09 0.88
N GLN A 13 10.97 4.25 1.00
CA GLN A 13 11.68 5.48 0.67
C GLN A 13 11.01 6.70 1.33
N GLY A 14 10.54 7.67 0.56
CA GLY A 14 9.87 8.86 1.12
C GLY A 14 8.37 8.68 1.41
N GLY A 15 7.77 7.54 1.05
CA GLY A 15 6.37 7.27 1.33
C GLY A 15 5.38 8.05 0.47
N GLY A 16 5.82 8.62 -0.65
CA GLY A 16 5.00 9.52 -1.46
C GLY A 16 3.79 8.85 -2.11
N ILE A 17 3.96 7.66 -2.63
CA ILE A 17 2.87 6.91 -3.27
C ILE A 17 1.86 6.47 -2.21
N GLY A 18 2.33 5.88 -1.12
CA GLY A 18 1.47 5.46 -0.02
C GLY A 18 0.67 6.61 0.58
N ALA A 19 1.31 7.76 0.80
CA ALA A 19 0.62 8.95 1.30
C ALA A 19 -0.45 9.45 0.33
N ALA A 20 -0.15 9.46 -0.98
CA ALA A 20 -1.12 9.87 -2.00
C ALA A 20 -2.34 8.94 -2.03
N ILE A 21 -2.11 7.63 -1.94
CA ILE A 21 -3.18 6.63 -1.86
C ILE A 21 -4.09 6.92 -0.66
N ILE A 22 -3.49 7.12 0.52
CA ILE A 22 -4.26 7.36 1.75
C ILE A 22 -5.09 8.64 1.67
N LYS A 23 -4.50 9.72 1.16
CA LYS A 23 -5.24 10.97 0.96
C LYS A 23 -6.43 10.78 0.02
N GLY A 24 -6.23 10.07 -1.08
CA GLY A 24 -7.29 9.80 -2.05
C GLY A 24 -8.42 8.96 -1.45
N ILE A 25 -8.08 7.95 -0.68
CA ILE A 25 -9.07 7.10 0.01
C ILE A 25 -9.86 7.92 1.03
N ARG A 26 -9.20 8.73 1.85
CA ARG A 26 -9.87 9.57 2.84
C ARG A 26 -10.80 10.60 2.20
N SER A 27 -10.43 11.14 1.05
CA SER A 27 -11.29 12.09 0.30
C SER A 27 -12.53 11.42 -0.27
N THR A 28 -12.45 10.14 -0.61
CA THR A 28 -13.51 9.41 -1.33
C THR A 28 -14.38 8.58 -0.39
N ILE A 29 -13.76 7.81 0.50
CA ILE A 29 -14.44 6.86 1.40
C ILE A 29 -14.59 7.44 2.81
N GLY A 30 -13.71 8.38 3.18
CA GLY A 30 -13.70 8.95 4.51
C GLY A 30 -13.18 7.97 5.56
N LEU A 31 -13.88 7.89 6.70
CA LEU A 31 -13.46 7.08 7.83
C LEU A 31 -14.06 5.66 7.82
N ASP A 32 -14.79 5.30 6.79
CA ASP A 32 -15.47 4.00 6.70
C ASP A 32 -14.53 2.86 6.28
N ILE A 33 -13.25 3.05 6.45
CA ILE A 33 -12.22 2.05 6.23
C ILE A 33 -11.10 2.26 7.25
N GLU A 34 -10.59 1.17 7.81
CA GLU A 34 -9.43 1.23 8.70
C GLU A 34 -8.16 1.10 7.88
N ILE A 35 -7.28 2.09 7.98
CA ILE A 35 -6.02 2.12 7.23
C ILE A 35 -4.84 1.89 8.18
N LEU A 36 -4.04 0.89 7.83
CA LEU A 36 -2.80 0.54 8.52
C LEU A 36 -1.63 0.91 7.60
N ALA A 37 -0.80 1.84 8.02
CA ALA A 37 0.35 2.30 7.24
C ALA A 37 1.59 1.50 7.61
N LEU A 38 2.14 0.75 6.67
CA LEU A 38 3.33 -0.08 6.88
C LEU A 38 4.47 0.44 6.01
N GLY A 39 5.44 1.08 6.65
CA GLY A 39 6.62 1.59 5.96
C GLY A 39 7.81 0.64 6.11
N THR A 40 8.62 0.54 5.06
CA THR A 40 9.92 -0.14 5.16
C THR A 40 10.91 0.66 6.02
N ASN A 41 10.63 1.96 6.19
CA ASN A 41 11.40 2.86 7.06
C ASN A 41 10.44 3.81 7.78
N SER A 42 10.91 4.46 8.82
CA SER A 42 10.07 5.32 9.68
C SER A 42 9.61 6.61 8.99
N ILE A 43 10.36 7.11 8.03
CA ILE A 43 9.99 8.32 7.28
C ILE A 43 8.74 8.02 6.45
N ALA A 44 8.72 6.91 5.74
CA ALA A 44 7.56 6.49 4.97
C ALA A 44 6.34 6.28 5.85
N THR A 45 6.51 5.57 6.97
CA THR A 45 5.42 5.36 7.93
C THR A 45 4.86 6.68 8.46
N SER A 46 5.73 7.59 8.86
CA SER A 46 5.33 8.90 9.38
C SER A 46 4.54 9.70 8.35
N ARG A 47 5.01 9.72 7.10
CA ARG A 47 4.32 10.44 6.02
C ARG A 47 2.94 9.87 5.75
N MET A 48 2.80 8.57 5.74
CA MET A 48 1.51 7.90 5.56
C MET A 48 0.58 8.14 6.75
N MET A 49 1.09 8.16 7.97
CA MET A 49 0.29 8.51 9.15
C MET A 49 -0.26 9.93 9.05
N LYS A 50 0.56 10.90 8.63
CA LYS A 50 0.12 12.28 8.43
C LYS A 50 -0.92 12.39 7.33
N ALA A 51 -0.91 11.50 6.35
CA ALA A 51 -1.89 11.46 5.28
C ALA A 51 -3.26 10.95 5.72
N GLY A 52 -3.36 10.32 6.90
CA GLY A 52 -4.65 9.92 7.47
C GLY A 52 -4.80 8.47 7.85
N ALA A 53 -3.73 7.68 7.95
CA ALA A 53 -3.82 6.31 8.44
C ALA A 53 -4.21 6.27 9.92
N ASN A 54 -4.88 5.19 10.32
CA ASN A 54 -5.29 4.98 11.71
C ASN A 54 -4.15 4.51 12.60
N LYS A 55 -3.33 3.61 12.09
CA LYS A 55 -2.21 3.01 12.82
C LYS A 55 -1.03 2.85 11.87
N GLY A 56 0.17 2.81 12.43
CA GLY A 56 1.39 2.64 11.65
C GLY A 56 2.34 1.65 12.28
N GLY A 57 3.09 0.98 11.43
CA GLY A 57 4.17 0.09 11.82
C GLY A 57 5.31 0.19 10.82
N THR A 58 6.51 -0.10 11.27
CA THR A 58 7.71 0.06 10.45
C THR A 58 8.55 -1.20 10.49
N GLY A 59 9.01 -1.60 9.31
CA GLY A 59 10.00 -2.65 9.18
C GLY A 59 9.43 -4.03 8.92
N GLU A 60 10.35 -4.98 8.79
CA GLU A 60 10.05 -6.32 8.26
C GLU A 60 9.02 -7.06 9.10
N ASN A 61 9.22 -7.13 10.40
CA ASN A 61 8.31 -7.91 11.24
C ASN A 61 6.90 -7.29 11.27
N ALA A 62 6.81 -5.96 11.34
CA ALA A 62 5.51 -5.28 11.30
C ALA A 62 4.77 -5.58 10.00
N ILE A 63 5.47 -5.55 8.87
CA ILE A 63 4.91 -5.86 7.55
C ILE A 63 4.44 -7.31 7.48
N ILE A 64 5.28 -8.25 7.92
CA ILE A 64 4.95 -9.67 7.90
C ILE A 64 3.70 -9.95 8.75
N GLN A 65 3.67 -9.46 9.98
CA GLN A 65 2.56 -9.73 10.89
C GLN A 65 1.27 -9.07 10.43
N THR A 66 1.34 -7.81 9.97
CA THR A 66 0.15 -7.08 9.53
C THR A 66 -0.45 -7.68 8.26
N SER A 67 0.39 -8.17 7.34
CA SER A 67 -0.08 -8.78 6.09
C SER A 67 -0.97 -10.00 6.31
N LEU A 68 -0.92 -10.63 7.48
CA LEU A 68 -1.74 -11.78 7.84
C LEU A 68 -3.14 -11.40 8.35
N THR A 69 -3.36 -10.13 8.68
CA THR A 69 -4.57 -9.71 9.42
C THR A 69 -5.47 -8.75 8.65
N VAL A 70 -5.08 -8.33 7.46
CA VAL A 70 -5.83 -7.33 6.68
C VAL A 70 -6.62 -7.97 5.55
N ASP A 71 -7.62 -7.23 5.07
CA ASP A 71 -8.48 -7.69 3.98
C ASP A 71 -7.88 -7.33 2.61
N ILE A 72 -7.19 -6.20 2.54
CA ILE A 72 -6.62 -5.67 1.31
C ILE A 72 -5.23 -5.10 1.60
N ILE A 73 -4.32 -5.28 0.64
CA ILE A 73 -3.01 -4.64 0.63
C ILE A 73 -2.90 -3.79 -0.63
N THR A 74 -2.48 -2.55 -0.47
CA THR A 74 -2.22 -1.64 -1.58
C THR A 74 -0.88 -0.95 -1.42
N GLY A 75 -0.37 -0.42 -2.51
CA GLY A 75 0.89 0.28 -2.57
C GLY A 75 1.45 0.26 -3.99
N PRO A 76 2.69 0.69 -4.17
CA PRO A 76 3.36 0.54 -5.46
C PRO A 76 3.65 -0.93 -5.76
N LEU A 77 3.73 -1.27 -7.04
CA LEU A 77 4.06 -2.63 -7.47
C LEU A 77 5.36 -3.15 -6.82
N ALA A 78 6.29 -2.27 -6.55
CA ALA A 78 7.59 -2.62 -5.97
C ALA A 78 7.49 -3.36 -4.62
N ILE A 79 6.39 -3.27 -3.90
CA ILE A 79 6.23 -4.00 -2.64
C ILE A 79 6.17 -5.52 -2.83
N LEU A 80 5.93 -5.98 -4.06
CA LEU A 80 5.98 -7.41 -4.41
C LEU A 80 7.37 -7.88 -4.84
N MET A 81 8.31 -6.96 -4.96
CA MET A 81 9.59 -7.22 -5.62
C MET A 81 10.72 -7.23 -4.59
N ALA A 82 11.27 -8.41 -4.34
CA ALA A 82 12.41 -8.56 -3.43
C ALA A 82 13.57 -7.65 -3.86
N ASN A 83 14.14 -6.96 -2.88
CA ASN A 83 15.27 -6.04 -3.04
C ASN A 83 14.97 -4.77 -3.84
N SER A 84 13.71 -4.47 -4.09
CA SER A 84 13.30 -3.19 -4.68
C SER A 84 13.50 -2.04 -3.71
N MET A 85 13.35 -0.81 -4.21
CA MET A 85 13.55 0.42 -3.42
C MET A 85 14.94 0.46 -2.76
N MET A 86 15.97 0.18 -3.55
CA MET A 86 17.37 0.13 -3.08
C MET A 86 17.59 -0.87 -1.94
N GLY A 87 16.84 -1.97 -1.95
CA GLY A 87 16.95 -3.01 -0.95
C GLY A 87 16.06 -2.82 0.27
N GLU A 88 15.27 -1.75 0.34
CA GLU A 88 14.37 -1.56 1.48
C GLU A 88 13.30 -2.64 1.58
N VAL A 89 12.80 -3.12 0.42
CA VAL A 89 11.88 -4.26 0.39
C VAL A 89 12.69 -5.54 0.43
N THR A 90 12.72 -6.19 1.56
CA THR A 90 13.44 -7.45 1.71
C THR A 90 12.67 -8.61 1.06
N ALA A 91 13.36 -9.71 0.76
CA ALA A 91 12.71 -10.90 0.25
C ALA A 91 11.59 -11.41 1.18
N PRO A 92 11.78 -11.48 2.52
CA PRO A 92 10.69 -11.84 3.42
C PRO A 92 9.50 -10.88 3.39
N MET A 93 9.72 -9.58 3.22
CA MET A 93 8.62 -8.60 3.06
C MET A 93 7.81 -8.89 1.81
N ALA A 94 8.47 -9.01 0.66
CA ALA A 94 7.80 -9.29 -0.61
C ALA A 94 7.04 -10.61 -0.56
N SER A 95 7.63 -11.64 0.02
CA SER A 95 7.00 -12.95 0.19
C SER A 95 5.77 -12.87 1.10
N ALA A 96 5.85 -12.12 2.20
CA ALA A 96 4.71 -11.96 3.11
C ALA A 96 3.52 -11.30 2.40
N VAL A 97 3.77 -10.27 1.60
CA VAL A 97 2.71 -9.57 0.85
C VAL A 97 2.09 -10.49 -0.19
N THR A 98 2.92 -11.15 -1.02
CA THR A 98 2.40 -12.02 -2.08
C THR A 98 1.71 -13.25 -1.55
N SER A 99 2.16 -13.79 -0.41
CA SER A 99 1.56 -14.97 0.23
C SER A 99 0.35 -14.67 1.09
N SER A 100 0.09 -13.40 1.39
CA SER A 100 -1.04 -12.99 2.20
C SER A 100 -2.37 -13.41 1.55
N PRO A 101 -3.37 -13.84 2.32
CA PRO A 101 -4.71 -14.10 1.77
C PRO A 101 -5.45 -12.82 1.37
N ALA A 102 -4.96 -11.65 1.76
CA ALA A 102 -5.54 -10.37 1.39
C ALA A 102 -5.53 -10.17 -0.13
N LYS A 103 -6.50 -9.43 -0.65
CA LYS A 103 -6.49 -8.99 -2.04
C LYS A 103 -5.45 -7.88 -2.20
N LYS A 104 -4.66 -7.93 -3.27
CA LYS A 104 -3.64 -6.91 -3.55
C LYS A 104 -4.14 -6.01 -4.67
N ILE A 105 -4.16 -4.71 -4.41
CA ILE A 105 -4.52 -3.68 -5.39
C ILE A 105 -3.30 -2.77 -5.51
N LEU A 106 -2.63 -2.81 -6.65
CA LEU A 106 -1.31 -2.22 -6.76
C LEU A 106 -1.24 -1.15 -7.84
N ILE A 107 -0.52 -0.07 -7.54
CA ILE A 107 -0.20 0.96 -8.51
C ILE A 107 1.02 0.50 -9.29
N PRO A 108 0.94 0.41 -10.65
CA PRO A 108 2.01 -0.15 -11.47
C PRO A 108 3.13 0.86 -11.76
N LEU A 109 3.40 1.76 -10.83
CA LEU A 109 4.54 2.67 -10.88
C LEU A 109 5.70 2.06 -10.15
N THR A 110 6.85 2.00 -10.81
CA THR A 110 8.08 1.50 -10.22
C THR A 110 9.28 2.13 -10.90
N GLN A 111 10.34 2.34 -10.14
CA GLN A 111 11.64 2.77 -10.67
C GLN A 111 12.52 1.56 -11.02
N GLU A 112 12.02 0.36 -10.76
CA GLU A 112 12.73 -0.87 -11.08
C GLU A 112 12.68 -1.14 -12.59
N LYS A 113 13.59 -1.99 -13.07
CA LYS A 113 13.67 -2.34 -14.50
C LYS A 113 12.58 -3.35 -14.85
N VAL A 114 11.33 -2.97 -14.64
CA VAL A 114 10.16 -3.81 -14.91
C VAL A 114 9.18 -3.04 -15.77
N ARG A 115 8.76 -3.67 -16.85
CA ARG A 115 7.74 -3.13 -17.73
C ARG A 115 6.60 -4.14 -17.84
N ILE A 116 5.39 -3.67 -17.58
CA ILE A 116 4.21 -4.54 -17.66
C ILE A 116 3.48 -4.27 -18.96
N VAL A 117 3.38 -5.30 -19.79
CA VAL A 117 2.69 -5.21 -21.07
C VAL A 117 1.19 -5.00 -20.81
N GLY A 118 0.59 -4.11 -21.56
CA GLY A 118 -0.83 -3.81 -21.42
C GLY A 118 -1.15 -2.71 -20.42
N VAL A 119 -0.17 -2.24 -19.66
CA VAL A 119 -0.34 -1.12 -18.74
C VAL A 119 0.11 0.15 -19.42
N SER A 120 -0.79 1.14 -19.49
CA SER A 120 -0.45 2.47 -20.02
C SER A 120 0.12 3.35 -18.92
N SER A 121 0.97 4.31 -19.34
CA SER A 121 1.52 5.30 -18.42
C SER A 121 0.43 6.32 -18.06
N GLU A 122 0.13 6.43 -16.76
CA GLU A 122 -0.85 7.39 -16.28
C GLU A 122 -0.29 8.16 -15.08
N PRO A 123 -0.71 9.41 -14.86
CA PRO A 123 -0.26 10.18 -13.71
C PRO A 123 -0.79 9.58 -12.41
N LEU A 124 -0.01 9.74 -11.35
CA LEU A 124 -0.34 9.19 -10.03
C LEU A 124 -1.75 9.56 -9.55
N PRO A 125 -2.25 10.79 -9.69
CA PRO A 125 -3.61 11.11 -9.25
C PRO A 125 -4.69 10.25 -9.89
N HIS A 126 -4.56 9.91 -11.17
CA HIS A 126 -5.51 9.02 -11.85
C HIS A 126 -5.45 7.60 -11.27
N LEU A 127 -4.26 7.10 -11.01
CA LEU A 127 -4.07 5.76 -10.45
C LEU A 127 -4.61 5.68 -9.02
N VAL A 128 -4.41 6.72 -8.23
CA VAL A 128 -4.98 6.82 -6.87
C VAL A 128 -6.51 6.78 -6.92
N ASN A 129 -7.11 7.53 -7.86
CA ASN A 129 -8.57 7.50 -8.03
C ASN A 129 -9.08 6.12 -8.41
N GLN A 130 -8.35 5.38 -9.23
CA GLN A 130 -8.71 4.01 -9.59
C GLN A 130 -8.66 3.08 -8.38
N VAL A 131 -7.66 3.22 -7.52
CA VAL A 131 -7.58 2.46 -6.26
C VAL A 131 -8.81 2.74 -5.40
N ALA A 132 -9.15 4.01 -5.19
CA ALA A 132 -10.31 4.40 -4.40
C ALA A 132 -11.62 3.86 -4.97
N GLN A 133 -11.78 3.89 -6.29
CA GLN A 133 -12.97 3.34 -6.96
C GLN A 133 -13.10 1.83 -6.74
N ILE A 134 -12.01 1.10 -6.90
CA ILE A 134 -12.01 -0.34 -6.66
C ILE A 134 -12.42 -0.64 -5.20
N LEU A 135 -11.88 0.10 -4.24
CA LEU A 135 -12.21 -0.07 -2.84
C LEU A 135 -13.68 0.24 -2.55
N MET A 136 -14.24 1.28 -3.17
CA MET A 136 -15.66 1.61 -3.02
C MET A 136 -16.56 0.48 -3.53
N GLU A 137 -16.20 -0.15 -4.63
CA GLU A 137 -16.96 -1.26 -5.21
C GLU A 137 -16.90 -2.52 -4.34
N MET A 138 -15.93 -2.62 -3.46
CA MET A 138 -15.75 -3.77 -2.57
C MET A 138 -16.51 -3.65 -1.24
N GLN A 139 -17.03 -2.48 -0.96
CA GLN A 139 -17.75 -2.23 0.31
C GLN A 139 -19.21 -2.60 0.28
#